data_bf9a444717914fe75460465a85ff8f49
#
_entry.id   bf9a444717914fe75460465a85ff8f49
#
_cell.length_a   1.000
_cell.length_b   1.000
_cell.length_c   1.000
_cell.angle_alpha   90.00
_cell.angle_beta   90.00
_cell.angle_gamma   90.00
#
_symmetry.space_group_name_H-M   'P 1'
#
loop_
_entity.id
_entity.type
_entity.pdbx_description
1 polymer ?
#
loop_
_entity_poly.entity_id
_entity_poly.type
_entity_poly.pdbx_seq_one_letter_code
_entity_poly.pdbx_strand_id
1 'polypeptide(L)'
;MTSETPHVVVRTRRPESKPKQFHFTDEDVRRDVPVELLEYRMDACKAYRELDLPDTRQEAWRRTDLRHLDVEGFQISNGRQQDPIPPELLKPLANELHGGQLLLSPAGMEGFLLPELVDRGVVFEDLLAAERNHGDLLTRLVGKTLNASDEKFSAMAAAFANTGLLLYIPKGVHVTQPLHSILWMPGEGQAFFSHVIIWLEEGSSATFVYEISSPQTDSGQVLHAGIVEVHLGTGAQLQFVELQSLGENVWNFTHERARVGRDAHLDWFFGAIGGHLTKNFTDLDLVENGAVGKMSGFYFTEHDQHLDYDSQQNHLAPYTTSDLLFKGALIDNSRAVWQGMVYVCLLYHSDAADDLLC
;
A
#
# COMPACT_ATOMS: atom_id res chain seq x y z
N MET A 1 -26.14 65.78 1.70
CA MET A 1 -26.24 64.60 2.60
C MET A 1 -26.82 63.48 1.76
N THR A 2 -25.98 62.64 1.20
CA THR A 2 -26.37 61.46 0.41
C THR A 2 -26.42 60.27 1.36
N SER A 3 -27.62 59.72 1.57
CA SER A 3 -27.84 58.54 2.39
C SER A 3 -27.40 57.27 1.59
N GLU A 4 -26.32 56.67 1.98
CA GLU A 4 -25.95 55.34 1.51
C GLU A 4 -26.83 54.30 2.19
N THR A 5 -27.57 53.55 1.38
CA THR A 5 -28.36 52.38 1.84
C THR A 5 -27.41 51.19 2.07
N PRO A 6 -27.42 50.50 3.20
CA PRO A 6 -26.55 49.37 3.43
C PRO A 6 -26.98 48.19 2.55
N HIS A 7 -26.04 47.70 1.72
CA HIS A 7 -26.22 46.47 0.97
C HIS A 7 -26.13 45.27 1.92
N VAL A 8 -27.26 44.63 2.18
CA VAL A 8 -27.33 43.35 2.89
C VAL A 8 -26.90 42.24 1.92
N VAL A 9 -25.71 41.71 2.09
CA VAL A 9 -25.25 40.51 1.38
C VAL A 9 -25.96 39.30 2.01
N VAL A 10 -27.05 38.85 1.37
CA VAL A 10 -27.67 37.56 1.74
C VAL A 10 -26.78 36.45 1.21
N ARG A 11 -26.02 35.85 2.10
CA ARG A 11 -25.31 34.55 1.83
C ARG A 11 -26.41 33.49 1.71
N THR A 12 -26.80 33.16 0.48
CA THR A 12 -27.56 31.94 0.22
C THR A 12 -26.74 30.74 0.63
N ARG A 13 -27.21 29.98 1.63
CA ARG A 13 -26.67 28.66 1.92
C ARG A 13 -26.72 27.84 0.62
N ARG A 14 -25.55 27.45 0.10
CA ARG A 14 -25.49 26.45 -0.96
C ARG A 14 -26.22 25.20 -0.45
N PRO A 15 -27.11 24.59 -1.23
CA PRO A 15 -27.71 23.31 -0.83
C PRO A 15 -26.58 22.34 -0.56
N GLU A 16 -26.65 21.65 0.58
CA GLU A 16 -25.72 20.56 0.90
C GLU A 16 -25.93 19.49 -0.17
N SER A 17 -25.01 19.40 -1.12
CA SER A 17 -24.95 18.24 -2.01
C SER A 17 -24.69 17.00 -1.16
N LYS A 18 -25.45 15.93 -1.36
CA LYS A 18 -25.13 14.64 -0.74
C LYS A 18 -23.66 14.33 -1.00
N PRO A 19 -22.91 13.85 0.01
CA PRO A 19 -21.53 13.47 -0.20
C PRO A 19 -21.47 12.42 -1.33
N LYS A 20 -20.58 12.62 -2.28
CA LYS A 20 -20.31 11.65 -3.33
C LYS A 20 -19.81 10.36 -2.66
N GLN A 21 -20.30 9.22 -3.06
CA GLN A 21 -19.92 7.92 -2.52
C GLN A 21 -19.71 6.93 -3.66
N PHE A 22 -18.75 6.04 -3.51
CA PHE A 22 -18.60 4.90 -4.39
C PHE A 22 -19.84 3.99 -4.25
N HIS A 23 -20.21 3.31 -5.33
CA HIS A 23 -21.40 2.46 -5.36
C HIS A 23 -21.12 0.97 -5.05
N PHE A 24 -19.89 0.62 -4.67
CA PHE A 24 -19.53 -0.75 -4.32
C PHE A 24 -20.29 -1.23 -3.08
N THR A 25 -20.72 -2.49 -3.10
CA THR A 25 -21.60 -3.09 -2.09
C THR A 25 -21.04 -4.42 -1.58
N ASP A 26 -21.71 -5.04 -0.64
CA ASP A 26 -21.40 -6.39 -0.16
C ASP A 26 -21.61 -7.48 -1.23
N GLU A 27 -22.34 -7.19 -2.32
CA GLU A 27 -22.47 -8.09 -3.48
C GLU A 27 -21.17 -8.19 -4.28
N ASP A 28 -20.33 -7.15 -4.23
CA ASP A 28 -19.03 -7.08 -4.89
C ASP A 28 -17.93 -7.81 -4.11
N VAL A 29 -18.18 -8.18 -2.86
CA VAL A 29 -17.23 -8.95 -2.04
C VAL A 29 -17.15 -10.39 -2.54
N ARG A 30 -15.94 -10.86 -2.85
CA ARG A 30 -15.71 -12.25 -3.26
C ARG A 30 -16.02 -13.22 -2.13
N ARG A 31 -16.80 -14.27 -2.44
CA ARG A 31 -17.32 -15.25 -1.48
C ARG A 31 -16.72 -16.65 -1.63
N ASP A 32 -15.94 -16.90 -2.67
CA ASP A 32 -15.25 -18.17 -2.95
C ASP A 32 -13.89 -18.26 -2.23
N VAL A 33 -13.91 -17.98 -0.94
CA VAL A 33 -12.74 -17.90 -0.06
C VAL A 33 -13.00 -18.64 1.25
N PRO A 34 -11.98 -19.02 2.04
CA PRO A 34 -12.16 -19.53 3.39
C PRO A 34 -13.05 -18.63 4.26
N VAL A 35 -13.80 -19.24 5.19
CA VAL A 35 -14.82 -18.53 6.00
C VAL A 35 -14.21 -17.34 6.76
N GLU A 36 -13.06 -17.54 7.36
CA GLU A 36 -12.38 -16.50 8.16
C GLU A 36 -11.89 -15.33 7.28
N LEU A 37 -11.49 -15.61 6.05
CA LEU A 37 -11.15 -14.56 5.08
C LEU A 37 -12.39 -13.83 4.59
N LEU A 38 -13.52 -14.53 4.46
CA LEU A 38 -14.80 -13.90 4.14
C LEU A 38 -15.24 -12.97 5.27
N GLU A 39 -15.14 -13.42 6.54
CA GLU A 39 -15.44 -12.57 7.70
C GLU A 39 -14.60 -11.32 7.70
N TYR A 40 -13.28 -11.43 7.51
CA TYR A 40 -12.37 -10.28 7.40
C TYR A 40 -12.80 -9.30 6.30
N ARG A 41 -13.16 -9.80 5.11
CA ARG A 41 -13.62 -8.96 3.98
C ARG A 41 -14.96 -8.29 4.25
N MET A 42 -15.89 -9.01 4.90
CA MET A 42 -17.20 -8.47 5.24
C MET A 42 -17.10 -7.38 6.32
N ASP A 43 -16.23 -7.56 7.32
CA ASP A 43 -15.95 -6.54 8.32
C ASP A 43 -15.33 -5.29 7.69
N ALA A 44 -14.38 -5.46 6.78
CA ALA A 44 -13.81 -4.37 6.01
C ALA A 44 -14.86 -3.67 5.11
N CYS A 45 -15.77 -4.43 4.48
CA CYS A 45 -16.87 -3.87 3.69
C CYS A 45 -17.83 -3.04 4.55
N LYS A 46 -18.12 -3.50 5.76
CA LYS A 46 -18.91 -2.74 6.73
C LYS A 46 -18.22 -1.43 7.09
N ALA A 47 -16.92 -1.48 7.45
CA ALA A 47 -16.14 -0.29 7.76
C ALA A 47 -16.10 0.69 6.56
N TYR A 48 -15.87 0.19 5.35
CA TYR A 48 -15.91 0.97 4.13
C TYR A 48 -17.25 1.73 3.97
N ARG A 49 -18.38 1.11 4.28
CA ARG A 49 -19.71 1.74 4.17
C ARG A 49 -19.96 2.81 5.25
N GLU A 50 -19.38 2.63 6.43
CA GLU A 50 -19.53 3.54 7.58
C GLU A 50 -18.59 4.75 7.50
N LEU A 51 -17.43 4.59 6.87
CA LEU A 51 -16.44 5.65 6.70
C LEU A 51 -16.83 6.62 5.58
N ASP A 52 -16.74 7.90 5.84
CA ASP A 52 -16.90 8.94 4.81
C ASP A 52 -15.68 8.98 3.88
N LEU A 53 -15.91 9.50 2.66
CA LEU A 53 -14.78 9.85 1.78
C LEU A 53 -13.96 10.95 2.46
N PRO A 54 -12.63 10.79 2.59
CA PRO A 54 -11.81 11.79 3.24
C PRO A 54 -11.82 13.12 2.52
N ASP A 55 -11.64 14.20 3.27
CA ASP A 55 -11.56 15.55 2.73
C ASP A 55 -10.46 16.39 3.41
N THR A 56 -10.20 17.56 2.86
CA THR A 56 -9.12 18.46 3.30
C THR A 56 -9.30 19.04 4.71
N ARG A 57 -10.37 18.72 5.44
CA ARG A 57 -10.56 19.09 6.86
C ARG A 57 -9.85 18.10 7.79
N GLN A 58 -9.61 16.88 7.32
CA GLN A 58 -8.85 15.86 8.03
C GLN A 58 -7.34 16.15 7.88
N GLU A 59 -6.56 16.05 8.96
CA GLU A 59 -5.14 16.45 8.95
C GLU A 59 -4.32 15.65 7.93
N ALA A 60 -4.51 14.34 7.86
CA ALA A 60 -3.80 13.47 6.93
C ALA A 60 -4.14 13.75 5.44
N TRP A 61 -5.28 14.40 5.17
CA TRP A 61 -5.78 14.73 3.83
C TRP A 61 -5.75 16.22 3.52
N ARG A 62 -5.22 17.03 4.42
CA ARG A 62 -5.26 18.49 4.32
C ARG A 62 -4.67 19.06 3.03
N ARG A 63 -3.70 18.35 2.45
CA ARG A 63 -2.99 18.76 1.23
C ARG A 63 -3.40 17.96 -0.01
N THR A 64 -4.30 16.98 0.14
CA THR A 64 -4.74 16.07 -0.91
C THR A 64 -6.25 16.20 -1.12
N ASP A 65 -6.62 16.71 -2.29
CA ASP A 65 -8.00 17.08 -2.62
C ASP A 65 -8.61 16.08 -3.62
N LEU A 66 -9.70 15.45 -3.22
CA LEU A 66 -10.39 14.41 -3.98
C LEU A 66 -11.58 14.94 -4.81
N ARG A 67 -11.79 16.26 -4.91
CA ARG A 67 -12.95 16.83 -5.61
C ARG A 67 -13.07 16.44 -7.08
N HIS A 68 -11.95 16.13 -7.72
CA HIS A 68 -11.89 15.74 -9.12
C HIS A 68 -11.91 14.22 -9.34
N LEU A 69 -11.94 13.43 -8.27
CA LEU A 69 -12.14 11.99 -8.36
C LEU A 69 -13.60 11.70 -8.73
N ASP A 70 -13.79 10.97 -9.83
CA ASP A 70 -15.12 10.53 -10.27
C ASP A 70 -15.54 9.25 -9.56
N VAL A 71 -16.02 9.38 -8.33
CA VAL A 71 -16.36 8.24 -7.47
C VAL A 71 -17.52 7.38 -8.00
N GLU A 72 -18.31 7.89 -8.94
CA GLU A 72 -19.47 7.18 -9.51
C GLU A 72 -19.12 6.47 -10.84
N GLY A 73 -17.98 6.82 -11.46
CA GLY A 73 -17.57 6.30 -12.77
C GLY A 73 -16.86 4.96 -12.76
N PHE A 74 -16.47 4.43 -11.59
CA PHE A 74 -15.64 3.25 -11.51
C PHE A 74 -16.44 1.94 -11.44
N GLN A 75 -15.91 0.91 -12.12
CA GLN A 75 -16.34 -0.47 -11.98
C GLN A 75 -15.18 -1.34 -11.50
N ILE A 76 -15.45 -2.30 -10.62
CA ILE A 76 -14.41 -3.25 -10.18
C ILE A 76 -13.92 -4.04 -11.40
N SER A 77 -12.62 -4.02 -11.63
CA SER A 77 -12.02 -4.69 -12.76
C SER A 77 -12.24 -6.21 -12.70
N ASN A 78 -12.72 -6.77 -13.80
CA ASN A 78 -12.97 -8.20 -13.95
C ASN A 78 -12.05 -8.88 -15.00
N GLY A 79 -11.00 -8.19 -15.40
CA GLY A 79 -10.00 -8.69 -16.35
C GLY A 79 -10.41 -8.70 -17.83
N ARG A 80 -11.60 -8.22 -18.19
CA ARG A 80 -12.06 -8.23 -19.58
C ARG A 80 -11.44 -7.14 -20.45
N GLN A 81 -11.01 -6.04 -19.82
CA GLN A 81 -10.33 -4.94 -20.49
C GLN A 81 -8.94 -4.78 -19.87
N GLN A 82 -7.92 -5.15 -20.63
CA GLN A 82 -6.54 -5.04 -20.20
C GLN A 82 -5.68 -4.60 -21.37
N ASP A 83 -4.88 -3.58 -21.15
CA ASP A 83 -3.84 -3.18 -22.08
C ASP A 83 -2.67 -4.16 -22.05
N PRO A 84 -2.00 -4.36 -23.21
CA PRO A 84 -0.86 -5.26 -23.28
C PRO A 84 0.26 -4.80 -22.35
N ILE A 85 0.86 -5.75 -21.66
CA ILE A 85 1.98 -5.49 -20.76
C ILE A 85 3.24 -5.29 -21.60
N PRO A 86 4.00 -4.21 -21.39
CA PRO A 86 5.26 -3.99 -22.07
C PRO A 86 6.24 -5.13 -21.78
N PRO A 87 6.83 -5.78 -22.81
CA PRO A 87 7.78 -6.88 -22.61
C PRO A 87 9.02 -6.49 -21.79
N GLU A 88 9.31 -5.21 -21.72
CA GLU A 88 10.43 -4.66 -20.93
C GLU A 88 10.27 -4.89 -19.45
N LEU A 89 9.04 -4.85 -18.93
CA LEU A 89 8.72 -5.09 -17.52
C LEU A 89 9.00 -6.55 -17.10
N LEU A 90 8.97 -7.49 -18.06
CA LEU A 90 9.21 -8.90 -17.80
C LEU A 90 10.71 -9.26 -17.78
N LYS A 91 11.59 -8.33 -18.14
CA LYS A 91 13.03 -8.58 -18.13
C LYS A 91 13.57 -8.60 -16.70
N PRO A 92 14.58 -9.44 -16.43
CA PRO A 92 15.25 -9.43 -15.15
C PRO A 92 15.80 -8.04 -14.82
N LEU A 93 15.57 -7.57 -13.60
CA LEU A 93 16.13 -6.32 -13.12
C LEU A 93 17.65 -6.43 -13.04
N ALA A 94 18.36 -5.41 -13.53
CA ALA A 94 19.83 -5.33 -13.52
C ALA A 94 20.54 -6.56 -14.16
N ASN A 95 19.88 -7.30 -15.06
CA ASN A 95 20.35 -8.55 -15.67
C ASN A 95 20.59 -9.70 -14.67
N GLU A 96 20.04 -9.64 -13.48
CA GLU A 96 20.11 -10.73 -12.51
C GLU A 96 19.00 -11.75 -12.76
N LEU A 97 19.29 -13.03 -12.48
CA LEU A 97 18.26 -14.07 -12.54
C LEU A 97 17.35 -13.94 -11.31
N HIS A 98 16.04 -14.03 -11.53
CA HIS A 98 15.06 -14.04 -10.45
C HIS A 98 14.89 -15.44 -9.87
N GLY A 99 14.71 -15.52 -8.55
CA GLY A 99 14.28 -16.75 -7.86
C GLY A 99 12.80 -17.06 -8.09
N GLY A 100 12.03 -16.04 -8.43
CA GLY A 100 10.63 -16.12 -8.84
C GLY A 100 10.17 -14.80 -9.44
N GLN A 101 9.20 -14.86 -10.34
CA GLN A 101 8.57 -13.69 -10.94
C GLN A 101 7.07 -13.92 -11.05
N LEU A 102 6.29 -12.90 -10.65
CA LEU A 102 4.84 -12.86 -10.80
C LEU A 102 4.42 -11.64 -11.59
N LEU A 103 3.59 -11.84 -12.59
CA LEU A 103 2.88 -10.80 -13.28
C LEU A 103 1.41 -10.89 -12.89
N LEU A 104 0.92 -9.89 -12.19
CA LEU A 104 -0.41 -9.84 -11.60
C LEU A 104 -1.26 -8.82 -12.34
N SER A 105 -2.44 -9.23 -12.74
CA SER A 105 -3.43 -8.35 -13.35
C SER A 105 -4.84 -8.82 -13.04
N PRO A 106 -5.89 -8.02 -13.25
CA PRO A 106 -7.26 -8.49 -13.10
C PRO A 106 -7.63 -9.62 -14.05
N ALA A 107 -6.90 -9.79 -15.18
CA ALA A 107 -7.12 -10.86 -16.14
C ALA A 107 -6.53 -12.21 -15.68
N GLY A 108 -5.67 -12.19 -14.67
CA GLY A 108 -5.02 -13.38 -14.15
C GLY A 108 -3.56 -13.15 -13.79
N MET A 109 -2.90 -14.24 -13.50
CA MET A 109 -1.51 -14.28 -13.10
C MET A 109 -0.69 -15.12 -14.08
N GLU A 110 0.52 -14.63 -14.38
CA GLU A 110 1.58 -15.40 -15.04
C GLU A 110 2.83 -15.33 -14.17
N GLY A 111 3.56 -16.43 -14.05
CA GLY A 111 4.82 -16.39 -13.29
C GLY A 111 5.41 -17.75 -12.99
N PHE A 112 6.50 -17.71 -12.25
CA PHE A 112 7.22 -18.89 -11.79
C PHE A 112 7.87 -18.64 -10.42
N LEU A 113 8.12 -19.72 -9.71
CA LEU A 113 9.02 -19.80 -8.57
C LEU A 113 9.97 -20.97 -8.81
N LEU A 114 11.27 -20.80 -8.53
CA LEU A 114 12.24 -21.88 -8.71
C LEU A 114 11.84 -23.11 -7.88
N PRO A 115 11.90 -24.33 -8.45
CA PRO A 115 11.51 -25.55 -7.74
C PRO A 115 12.23 -25.75 -6.40
N GLU A 116 13.48 -25.37 -6.31
CA GLU A 116 14.27 -25.45 -5.08
C GLU A 116 13.73 -24.58 -3.94
N LEU A 117 13.06 -23.47 -4.26
CA LEU A 117 12.39 -22.61 -3.28
C LEU A 117 11.05 -23.22 -2.86
N VAL A 118 10.32 -23.80 -3.79
CA VAL A 118 9.09 -24.56 -3.53
C VAL A 118 9.38 -25.74 -2.59
N ASP A 119 10.43 -26.51 -2.87
CA ASP A 119 10.86 -27.66 -2.03
C ASP A 119 11.25 -27.24 -0.60
N ARG A 120 11.67 -25.98 -0.42
CA ARG A 120 11.98 -25.39 0.89
C ARG A 120 10.76 -24.75 1.56
N GLY A 121 9.57 -24.83 0.94
CA GLY A 121 8.32 -24.34 1.50
C GLY A 121 8.10 -22.84 1.31
N VAL A 122 8.84 -22.17 0.42
CA VAL A 122 8.56 -20.78 0.05
C VAL A 122 7.25 -20.74 -0.72
N VAL A 123 6.35 -19.81 -0.34
CA VAL A 123 5.14 -19.51 -1.09
C VAL A 123 5.32 -18.14 -1.73
N PHE A 124 5.16 -18.08 -3.03
CA PHE A 124 5.15 -16.86 -3.81
C PHE A 124 4.09 -17.01 -4.90
N GLU A 125 2.87 -16.61 -4.58
CA GLU A 125 1.69 -16.84 -5.40
C GLU A 125 0.80 -15.59 -5.42
N ASP A 126 -0.01 -15.46 -6.48
CA ASP A 126 -1.09 -14.47 -6.45
C ASP A 126 -2.08 -14.76 -5.32
N LEU A 127 -2.71 -13.72 -4.82
CA LEU A 127 -3.62 -13.80 -3.68
C LEU A 127 -4.76 -14.82 -3.93
N LEU A 128 -5.29 -14.87 -5.13
CA LEU A 128 -6.44 -15.74 -5.46
C LEU A 128 -6.04 -17.22 -5.49
N ALA A 129 -4.82 -17.52 -5.93
CA ALA A 129 -4.27 -18.88 -5.84
C ALA A 129 -3.92 -19.23 -4.39
N ALA A 130 -3.31 -18.31 -3.66
CA ALA A 130 -2.96 -18.49 -2.25
C ALA A 130 -4.20 -18.74 -1.36
N GLU A 131 -5.33 -18.11 -1.64
CA GLU A 131 -6.60 -18.37 -0.95
C GLU A 131 -7.09 -19.80 -1.12
N ARG A 132 -6.86 -20.40 -2.29
CA ARG A 132 -7.23 -21.80 -2.59
C ARG A 132 -6.20 -22.81 -2.07
N ASN A 133 -4.92 -22.51 -2.24
CA ASN A 133 -3.82 -23.44 -2.00
C ASN A 133 -3.30 -23.35 -0.56
N HIS A 134 -3.39 -22.16 0.05
CA HIS A 134 -2.79 -21.81 1.35
C HIS A 134 -3.77 -21.07 2.27
N GLY A 135 -5.08 -21.40 2.19
CA GLY A 135 -6.13 -20.70 2.94
C GLY A 135 -5.88 -20.65 4.45
N ASP A 136 -5.45 -21.78 5.07
CA ASP A 136 -5.12 -21.85 6.49
C ASP A 136 -3.93 -20.93 6.85
N LEU A 137 -2.96 -20.79 5.96
CA LEU A 137 -1.85 -19.87 6.15
C LEU A 137 -2.33 -18.43 6.07
N LEU A 138 -3.04 -18.06 5.00
CA LEU A 138 -3.58 -16.72 4.82
C LEU A 138 -4.47 -16.27 5.97
N THR A 139 -5.36 -17.13 6.47
CA THR A 139 -6.21 -16.83 7.63
C THR A 139 -5.40 -16.43 8.87
N ARG A 140 -4.21 -16.99 9.04
CA ARG A 140 -3.32 -16.62 10.15
C ARG A 140 -2.57 -15.31 9.94
N LEU A 141 -2.37 -14.88 8.69
CA LEU A 141 -1.52 -13.75 8.33
C LEU A 141 -2.31 -12.46 8.05
N VAL A 142 -3.45 -12.58 7.37
CA VAL A 142 -4.27 -11.45 6.92
C VAL A 142 -4.71 -10.56 8.07
N GLY A 143 -4.55 -9.24 7.92
CA GLY A 143 -4.98 -8.25 8.92
C GLY A 143 -4.21 -8.30 10.25
N LYS A 144 -3.05 -8.96 10.30
CA LYS A 144 -2.24 -9.05 11.52
C LYS A 144 -1.28 -7.88 11.67
N THR A 145 -0.95 -7.24 10.58
CA THR A 145 -0.02 -6.11 10.56
C THR A 145 -0.76 -4.80 10.43
N LEU A 146 -1.79 -4.73 9.59
CA LEU A 146 -2.54 -3.52 9.32
C LEU A 146 -4.03 -3.71 9.65
N ASN A 147 -4.62 -2.74 10.36
CA ASN A 147 -6.07 -2.68 10.54
C ASN A 147 -6.72 -1.97 9.36
N ALA A 148 -7.26 -2.72 8.44
CA ALA A 148 -7.86 -2.18 7.22
C ALA A 148 -9.09 -1.29 7.46
N SER A 149 -9.71 -1.37 8.65
CA SER A 149 -10.93 -0.61 8.98
C SER A 149 -10.67 0.83 9.42
N ASP A 150 -9.42 1.27 9.51
CA ASP A 150 -9.07 2.60 10.02
C ASP A 150 -9.32 3.71 8.99
N GLU A 151 -9.24 3.40 7.69
CA GLU A 151 -9.36 4.36 6.60
C GLU A 151 -10.25 3.85 5.47
N LYS A 152 -10.89 4.78 4.73
CA LYS A 152 -11.83 4.45 3.64
C LYS A 152 -11.21 3.58 2.55
N PHE A 153 -10.02 3.95 2.09
CA PHE A 153 -9.35 3.27 0.98
C PHE A 153 -8.71 1.94 1.41
N SER A 154 -8.20 1.84 2.64
CA SER A 154 -7.74 0.55 3.17
C SER A 154 -8.89 -0.43 3.36
N ALA A 155 -10.04 0.06 3.84
CA ALA A 155 -11.25 -0.76 3.96
C ALA A 155 -11.76 -1.23 2.59
N MET A 156 -11.69 -0.38 1.55
CA MET A 156 -12.01 -0.77 0.17
C MET A 156 -11.04 -1.85 -0.34
N ALA A 157 -9.74 -1.67 -0.16
CA ALA A 157 -8.74 -2.63 -0.58
C ALA A 157 -8.95 -3.99 0.07
N ALA A 158 -9.20 -4.03 1.38
CA ALA A 158 -9.46 -5.27 2.10
C ALA A 158 -10.77 -5.96 1.68
N ALA A 159 -11.86 -5.18 1.50
CA ALA A 159 -13.17 -5.73 1.17
C ALA A 159 -13.23 -6.30 -0.26
N PHE A 160 -12.64 -5.59 -1.20
CA PHE A 160 -12.82 -5.83 -2.64
C PHE A 160 -11.56 -6.33 -3.35
N ALA A 161 -10.51 -6.75 -2.60
CA ALA A 161 -9.27 -7.26 -3.19
C ALA A 161 -9.54 -8.28 -4.30
N ASN A 162 -9.17 -7.91 -5.52
CA ASN A 162 -9.32 -8.74 -6.72
C ASN A 162 -7.96 -9.10 -7.32
N THR A 163 -6.88 -8.67 -6.68
CA THR A 163 -5.50 -9.03 -6.98
C THR A 163 -4.62 -8.90 -5.73
N GLY A 164 -3.39 -9.26 -5.84
CA GLY A 164 -2.38 -9.18 -4.80
C GLY A 164 -1.51 -10.42 -4.78
N LEU A 165 -0.71 -10.58 -3.74
CA LEU A 165 0.16 -11.74 -3.61
C LEU A 165 0.38 -12.13 -2.13
N LEU A 166 0.76 -13.38 -1.96
CA LEU A 166 1.35 -13.91 -0.74
C LEU A 166 2.82 -14.25 -1.01
N LEU A 167 3.73 -13.58 -0.29
CA LEU A 167 5.11 -13.99 -0.14
C LEU A 167 5.32 -14.50 1.30
N TYR A 168 5.55 -15.80 1.44
CA TYR A 168 5.86 -16.45 2.71
C TYR A 168 7.20 -17.15 2.64
N ILE A 169 8.11 -16.80 3.53
CA ILE A 169 9.43 -17.40 3.65
C ILE A 169 9.51 -18.16 5.00
N PRO A 170 9.64 -19.50 4.98
CA PRO A 170 9.73 -20.30 6.20
C PRO A 170 10.97 -20.00 7.03
N LYS A 171 10.92 -20.40 8.31
CA LYS A 171 12.01 -20.25 9.28
C LYS A 171 13.35 -20.77 8.74
N GLY A 172 14.38 -19.92 8.83
CA GLY A 172 15.76 -20.24 8.44
C GLY A 172 15.97 -20.41 6.93
N VAL A 173 14.99 -20.05 6.11
CA VAL A 173 15.15 -20.11 4.65
C VAL A 173 15.74 -18.80 4.14
N HIS A 174 16.87 -18.89 3.42
CA HIS A 174 17.51 -17.76 2.77
C HIS A 174 17.27 -17.83 1.26
N VAL A 175 16.59 -16.86 0.71
CA VAL A 175 16.35 -16.68 -0.72
C VAL A 175 17.44 -15.77 -1.27
N THR A 176 18.34 -16.32 -2.07
CA THR A 176 19.54 -15.61 -2.55
C THR A 176 19.30 -14.83 -3.83
N GLN A 177 18.37 -15.29 -4.66
CA GLN A 177 17.99 -14.57 -5.89
C GLN A 177 16.75 -13.70 -5.61
N PRO A 178 16.69 -12.48 -6.14
CA PRO A 178 15.55 -11.62 -5.94
C PRO A 178 14.24 -12.27 -6.40
N LEU A 179 13.17 -12.03 -5.65
CA LEU A 179 11.80 -12.29 -6.07
C LEU A 179 11.24 -10.99 -6.65
N HIS A 180 10.49 -11.08 -7.74
CA HIS A 180 9.95 -9.91 -8.42
C HIS A 180 8.46 -10.08 -8.73
N SER A 181 7.65 -9.11 -8.37
CA SER A 181 6.25 -9.05 -8.81
C SER A 181 5.96 -7.74 -9.52
N ILE A 182 5.13 -7.84 -10.55
CA ILE A 182 4.62 -6.70 -11.31
C ILE A 182 3.10 -6.70 -11.17
N LEU A 183 2.55 -5.62 -10.67
CA LEU A 183 1.13 -5.37 -10.62
C LEU A 183 0.77 -4.45 -11.79
N TRP A 184 0.13 -5.02 -12.82
CA TRP A 184 -0.28 -4.29 -14.00
C TRP A 184 -1.73 -3.85 -13.87
N MET A 185 -1.95 -2.54 -13.84
CA MET A 185 -3.28 -1.97 -13.66
C MET A 185 -4.13 -2.06 -14.92
N PRO A 186 -5.47 -2.11 -14.76
CA PRO A 186 -6.41 -2.09 -15.87
C PRO A 186 -6.51 -0.69 -16.50
N GLY A 187 -7.29 -0.61 -17.56
CA GLY A 187 -7.59 0.62 -18.27
C GLY A 187 -8.62 1.54 -17.59
N GLU A 188 -9.03 2.55 -18.33
CA GLU A 188 -9.95 3.62 -17.95
C GLU A 188 -11.28 3.12 -17.36
N GLY A 189 -11.80 3.84 -16.36
CA GLY A 189 -13.09 3.54 -15.68
C GLY A 189 -13.04 2.34 -14.74
N GLN A 190 -11.87 1.74 -14.54
CA GLN A 190 -11.72 0.56 -13.70
C GLN A 190 -11.24 0.92 -12.30
N ALA A 191 -11.83 0.25 -11.30
CA ALA A 191 -11.31 0.18 -9.94
C ALA A 191 -10.55 -1.12 -9.74
N PHE A 192 -9.41 -1.02 -9.07
CA PHE A 192 -8.47 -2.10 -8.86
C PHE A 192 -8.05 -2.13 -7.40
N PHE A 193 -8.20 -3.27 -6.75
CA PHE A 193 -7.97 -3.42 -5.32
C PHE A 193 -6.94 -4.50 -5.06
N SER A 194 -5.84 -4.14 -4.41
CA SER A 194 -4.75 -5.07 -4.15
C SER A 194 -4.50 -5.31 -2.67
N HIS A 195 -4.12 -6.54 -2.34
CA HIS A 195 -3.66 -6.90 -1.00
C HIS A 195 -2.39 -7.73 -1.11
N VAL A 196 -1.29 -7.18 -0.65
CA VAL A 196 0.05 -7.79 -0.67
C VAL A 196 0.42 -8.19 0.74
N ILE A 197 0.78 -9.45 0.94
CA ILE A 197 1.19 -9.99 2.24
C ILE A 197 2.60 -10.55 2.10
N ILE A 198 3.53 -9.99 2.87
CA ILE A 198 4.93 -10.38 2.92
C ILE A 198 5.24 -10.86 4.34
N TRP A 199 5.55 -12.14 4.49
CA TRP A 199 5.77 -12.76 5.79
C TRP A 199 7.06 -13.58 5.81
N LEU A 200 8.02 -13.10 6.58
CA LEU A 200 9.28 -13.76 6.80
C LEU A 200 9.34 -14.33 8.22
N GLU A 201 9.50 -15.66 8.33
CA GLU A 201 9.65 -16.33 9.62
C GLU A 201 11.05 -16.11 10.21
N GLU A 202 11.25 -16.56 11.46
CA GLU A 202 12.49 -16.43 12.21
C GLU A 202 13.74 -16.82 11.40
N GLY A 203 14.74 -15.92 11.35
CA GLY A 203 16.03 -16.14 10.73
C GLY A 203 16.00 -16.34 9.22
N SER A 204 14.93 -16.00 8.56
CA SER A 204 14.82 -16.07 7.10
C SER A 204 15.31 -14.79 6.42
N SER A 205 15.58 -14.86 5.12
CA SER A 205 15.98 -13.66 4.37
C SER A 205 15.55 -13.69 2.91
N ALA A 206 15.23 -12.52 2.35
CA ALA A 206 14.90 -12.34 0.94
C ALA A 206 15.20 -10.92 0.48
N THR A 207 15.37 -10.76 -0.85
CA THR A 207 15.16 -9.50 -1.56
C THR A 207 13.89 -9.63 -2.38
N PHE A 208 12.97 -8.70 -2.18
CA PHE A 208 11.71 -8.67 -2.93
C PHE A 208 11.52 -7.33 -3.60
N VAL A 209 11.20 -7.37 -4.89
CA VAL A 209 10.85 -6.20 -5.70
C VAL A 209 9.38 -6.27 -6.05
N TYR A 210 8.64 -5.26 -5.64
CA TYR A 210 7.23 -5.07 -5.95
C TYR A 210 7.10 -3.86 -6.88
N GLU A 211 6.65 -4.09 -8.08
CA GLU A 211 6.46 -3.06 -9.08
C GLU A 211 4.96 -2.88 -9.35
N ILE A 212 4.48 -1.64 -9.29
CA ILE A 212 3.12 -1.27 -9.65
C ILE A 212 3.19 -0.36 -10.88
N SER A 213 2.56 -0.80 -11.96
CA SER A 213 2.66 -0.13 -13.26
C SER A 213 1.31 -0.07 -13.97
N SER A 214 1.13 0.90 -14.84
CA SER A 214 -0.05 1.07 -15.68
C SER A 214 0.32 1.55 -17.08
N PRO A 215 -0.61 1.47 -18.05
CA PRO A 215 -0.46 2.17 -19.32
C PRO A 215 -0.20 3.67 -19.09
N GLN A 216 0.68 4.24 -19.91
CA GLN A 216 0.97 5.68 -19.89
C GLN A 216 -0.10 6.40 -20.71
N THR A 217 -1.17 6.85 -20.06
CA THR A 217 -2.29 7.58 -20.65
C THR A 217 -2.79 8.66 -19.69
N ASP A 218 -3.36 9.71 -20.26
CA ASP A 218 -4.00 10.83 -19.56
C ASP A 218 -5.54 10.80 -19.68
N SER A 219 -6.09 9.82 -20.40
CA SER A 219 -7.53 9.71 -20.65
C SER A 219 -8.26 8.95 -19.55
N GLY A 220 -9.42 9.47 -19.15
CA GLY A 220 -10.27 8.87 -18.14
C GLY A 220 -9.67 8.89 -16.75
N GLN A 221 -10.14 7.98 -15.89
CA GLN A 221 -9.58 7.77 -14.56
C GLN A 221 -9.48 6.28 -14.25
N VAL A 222 -8.44 5.90 -13.56
CA VAL A 222 -8.23 4.57 -12.99
C VAL A 222 -8.11 4.73 -11.47
N LEU A 223 -8.83 3.91 -10.71
CA LEU A 223 -8.75 3.90 -9.25
C LEU A 223 -7.97 2.69 -8.79
N HIS A 224 -6.94 2.91 -8.00
CA HIS A 224 -6.29 1.86 -7.22
C HIS A 224 -6.42 2.15 -5.73
N ALA A 225 -6.79 1.12 -4.95
CA ALA A 225 -6.58 1.13 -3.52
C ALA A 225 -5.87 -0.18 -3.12
N GLY A 226 -4.78 -0.06 -2.35
CA GLY A 226 -3.91 -1.17 -1.99
C GLY A 226 -3.57 -1.24 -0.52
N ILE A 227 -3.36 -2.46 -0.04
CA ILE A 227 -2.79 -2.77 1.28
C ILE A 227 -1.51 -3.56 1.08
N VAL A 228 -0.46 -3.18 1.82
CA VAL A 228 0.78 -3.95 1.94
C VAL A 228 1.05 -4.25 3.41
N GLU A 229 1.05 -5.53 3.75
CA GLU A 229 1.38 -6.03 5.08
C GLU A 229 2.75 -6.71 5.05
N VAL A 230 3.70 -6.21 5.85
CA VAL A 230 5.04 -6.81 5.99
C VAL A 230 5.25 -7.27 7.42
N HIS A 231 5.61 -8.53 7.62
CA HIS A 231 5.95 -9.08 8.92
C HIS A 231 7.32 -9.75 8.88
N LEU A 232 8.20 -9.33 9.79
CA LEU A 232 9.52 -9.93 9.97
C LEU A 232 9.63 -10.57 11.35
N GLY A 233 9.78 -11.88 11.37
CA GLY A 233 10.07 -12.66 12.59
C GLY A 233 11.45 -12.36 13.15
N THR A 234 11.78 -12.92 14.31
CA THR A 234 13.07 -12.72 14.99
C THR A 234 14.26 -13.01 14.06
N GLY A 235 15.17 -12.04 13.92
CA GLY A 235 16.37 -12.16 13.09
C GLY A 235 16.13 -12.25 11.59
N ALA A 236 14.91 -12.05 11.12
CA ALA A 236 14.61 -12.05 9.69
C ALA A 236 15.19 -10.80 9.00
N GLN A 237 15.52 -10.91 7.73
CA GLN A 237 16.11 -9.83 6.94
C GLN A 237 15.37 -9.68 5.62
N LEU A 238 14.82 -8.51 5.36
CA LEU A 238 14.15 -8.20 4.10
C LEU A 238 14.72 -6.93 3.49
N GLN A 239 15.15 -7.05 2.25
CA GLN A 239 15.33 -5.92 1.36
C GLN A 239 14.06 -5.81 0.49
N PHE A 240 13.25 -4.80 0.75
CA PHE A 240 11.99 -4.58 0.04
C PHE A 240 12.12 -3.36 -0.85
N VAL A 241 11.98 -3.56 -2.15
CA VAL A 241 12.04 -2.50 -3.16
C VAL A 241 10.65 -2.35 -3.75
N GLU A 242 10.08 -1.18 -3.58
CA GLU A 242 8.78 -0.83 -4.11
C GLU A 242 8.91 0.23 -5.20
N LEU A 243 8.40 -0.08 -6.38
CA LEU A 243 8.50 0.78 -7.55
C LEU A 243 7.11 1.10 -8.09
N GLN A 244 6.85 2.39 -8.28
CA GLN A 244 5.65 2.91 -8.92
C GLN A 244 6.01 3.55 -10.26
N SER A 245 5.30 3.14 -11.33
CA SER A 245 5.36 3.78 -12.66
C SER A 245 3.94 3.85 -13.25
N LEU A 246 3.23 4.94 -12.98
CA LEU A 246 1.79 5.06 -13.25
C LEU A 246 1.51 6.12 -14.30
N GLY A 247 0.49 5.89 -15.13
CA GLY A 247 -0.05 6.87 -16.06
C GLY A 247 -0.72 8.06 -15.36
N GLU A 248 -0.84 9.18 -16.05
CA GLU A 248 -1.38 10.44 -15.51
C GLU A 248 -2.86 10.40 -15.17
N ASN A 249 -3.56 9.33 -15.50
CA ASN A 249 -4.97 9.12 -15.17
C ASN A 249 -5.20 8.28 -13.90
N VAL A 250 -4.14 7.80 -13.22
CA VAL A 250 -4.26 6.89 -12.08
C VAL A 250 -4.38 7.65 -10.78
N TRP A 251 -5.42 7.34 -10.01
CA TRP A 251 -5.62 7.73 -8.63
C TRP A 251 -5.23 6.55 -7.73
N ASN A 252 -4.13 6.69 -7.02
CA ASN A 252 -3.50 5.62 -6.24
C ASN A 252 -3.56 5.91 -4.74
N PHE A 253 -4.15 5.00 -3.95
CA PHE A 253 -4.29 5.10 -2.51
C PHE A 253 -3.76 3.83 -1.85
N THR A 254 -2.63 3.92 -1.14
CA THR A 254 -2.00 2.76 -0.51
C THR A 254 -1.85 2.94 0.99
N HIS A 255 -2.07 1.85 1.72
CA HIS A 255 -1.85 1.75 3.15
C HIS A 255 -0.90 0.58 3.41
N GLU A 256 0.22 0.87 3.99
CA GLU A 256 1.31 -0.05 4.13
C GLU A 256 1.77 -0.08 5.58
N ARG A 257 2.01 -1.26 6.09
CA ARG A 257 2.54 -1.41 7.44
C ARG A 257 3.52 -2.56 7.52
N ALA A 258 4.67 -2.28 8.15
CA ALA A 258 5.66 -3.28 8.47
C ALA A 258 5.77 -3.47 9.98
N ARG A 259 5.81 -4.73 10.45
CA ARG A 259 6.14 -5.10 11.83
C ARG A 259 7.46 -5.83 11.86
N VAL A 260 8.45 -5.23 12.51
CA VAL A 260 9.83 -5.73 12.58
C VAL A 260 10.10 -6.28 13.98
N GLY A 261 10.30 -7.60 14.03
CA GLY A 261 10.55 -8.34 15.27
C GLY A 261 11.97 -8.20 15.80
N ARG A 262 12.31 -9.00 16.83
CA ARG A 262 13.59 -8.96 17.54
C ARG A 262 14.77 -9.18 16.58
N ASP A 263 15.76 -8.27 16.64
CA ASP A 263 17.00 -8.34 15.85
C ASP A 263 16.76 -8.51 14.34
N ALA A 264 15.53 -8.23 13.87
CA ALA A 264 15.17 -8.27 12.45
C ALA A 264 15.54 -6.96 11.75
N HIS A 265 15.77 -7.02 10.45
CA HIS A 265 16.20 -5.89 9.63
C HIS A 265 15.28 -5.73 8.42
N LEU A 266 14.66 -4.56 8.28
CA LEU A 266 13.96 -4.13 7.09
C LEU A 266 14.72 -2.99 6.42
N ASP A 267 15.08 -3.17 5.16
CA ASP A 267 15.54 -2.09 4.27
C ASP A 267 14.48 -1.88 3.20
N TRP A 268 13.69 -0.81 3.33
CA TRP A 268 12.55 -0.51 2.47
C TRP A 268 12.87 0.67 1.57
N PHE A 269 12.95 0.40 0.28
CA PHE A 269 13.26 1.41 -0.73
C PHE A 269 12.04 1.70 -1.60
N PHE A 270 11.74 2.98 -1.80
CA PHE A 270 10.65 3.47 -2.62
C PHE A 270 11.16 4.19 -3.85
N GLY A 271 10.58 3.89 -5.00
CA GLY A 271 10.77 4.67 -6.23
C GLY A 271 9.40 5.01 -6.82
N ALA A 272 9.07 6.31 -6.91
CA ALA A 272 7.74 6.73 -7.37
C ALA A 272 7.83 7.71 -8.54
N ILE A 273 7.18 7.33 -9.65
CA ILE A 273 7.08 8.13 -10.86
C ILE A 273 5.64 8.05 -11.37
N GLY A 274 5.11 9.18 -11.85
CA GLY A 274 3.81 9.23 -12.49
C GLY A 274 2.63 9.17 -11.51
N GLY A 275 1.45 8.90 -12.06
CA GLY A 275 0.17 8.95 -11.37
C GLY A 275 -0.45 10.36 -11.40
N HIS A 276 -1.79 10.44 -11.50
CA HIS A 276 -2.49 11.71 -11.32
C HIS A 276 -2.38 12.19 -9.88
N LEU A 277 -2.74 11.30 -8.97
CA LEU A 277 -2.62 11.52 -7.54
C LEU A 277 -2.23 10.20 -6.86
N THR A 278 -1.17 10.23 -6.06
CA THR A 278 -0.82 9.15 -5.14
C THR A 278 -0.90 9.67 -3.72
N LYS A 279 -1.69 9.00 -2.87
CA LYS A 279 -1.66 9.14 -1.41
C LYS A 279 -1.23 7.83 -0.81
N ASN A 280 -0.10 7.85 -0.13
CA ASN A 280 0.48 6.68 0.51
C ASN A 280 0.62 6.91 2.02
N PHE A 281 0.23 5.92 2.80
CA PHE A 281 0.44 5.85 4.25
C PHE A 281 1.33 4.65 4.53
N THR A 282 2.49 4.89 5.12
CA THR A 282 3.46 3.83 5.41
C THR A 282 3.90 3.88 6.87
N ASP A 283 3.55 2.84 7.63
CA ASP A 283 3.92 2.68 9.04
C ASP A 283 5.00 1.61 9.19
N LEU A 284 6.07 1.95 9.89
CA LEU A 284 7.15 1.04 10.26
C LEU A 284 7.15 0.84 11.78
N ASP A 285 6.66 -0.30 12.25
CA ASP A 285 6.58 -0.66 13.66
C ASP A 285 7.79 -1.50 14.06
N LEU A 286 8.68 -0.95 14.89
CA LEU A 286 9.80 -1.64 15.50
C LEU A 286 9.33 -2.22 16.84
N VAL A 287 8.82 -3.47 16.82
CA VAL A 287 7.99 -4.01 17.91
C VAL A 287 8.75 -4.75 18.98
N GLU A 288 10.02 -5.13 18.75
CA GLU A 288 10.84 -5.89 19.69
C GLU A 288 12.28 -5.35 19.74
N ASN A 289 13.02 -5.73 20.79
CA ASN A 289 14.38 -5.27 21.02
C ASN A 289 15.30 -5.58 19.82
N GLY A 290 16.15 -4.63 19.46
CA GLY A 290 17.14 -4.80 18.40
C GLY A 290 16.56 -4.69 16.97
N ALA A 291 15.25 -4.42 16.82
CA ALA A 291 14.66 -4.22 15.50
C ALA A 291 15.29 -3.02 14.78
N VAL A 292 15.58 -3.18 13.52
CA VAL A 292 16.16 -2.16 12.64
C VAL A 292 15.28 -1.96 11.42
N GLY A 293 14.90 -0.71 11.14
CA GLY A 293 14.12 -0.37 9.96
C GLY A 293 14.69 0.85 9.25
N LYS A 294 14.95 0.71 7.96
CA LYS A 294 15.37 1.81 7.10
C LYS A 294 14.32 2.03 6.03
N MET A 295 13.97 3.29 5.82
CA MET A 295 13.09 3.70 4.74
C MET A 295 13.81 4.74 3.90
N SER A 296 14.00 4.47 2.63
CA SER A 296 14.63 5.42 1.72
C SER A 296 13.91 5.43 0.39
N GLY A 297 14.02 6.54 -0.35
CA GLY A 297 13.39 6.57 -1.65
C GLY A 297 13.62 7.85 -2.40
N PHE A 298 13.14 7.81 -3.63
CA PHE A 298 13.05 8.99 -4.47
C PHE A 298 11.69 9.06 -5.15
N TYR A 299 11.30 10.28 -5.49
CA TYR A 299 10.14 10.52 -6.36
C TYR A 299 10.47 11.57 -7.41
N PHE A 300 9.85 11.42 -8.57
CA PHE A 300 9.89 12.39 -9.63
C PHE A 300 8.47 12.67 -10.11
N THR A 301 8.13 13.95 -10.20
CA THR A 301 6.80 14.40 -10.66
C THR A 301 6.93 15.47 -11.72
N GLU A 302 6.01 15.44 -12.67
CA GLU A 302 5.92 16.38 -13.77
C GLU A 302 4.47 16.76 -14.07
N HIS A 303 4.21 17.68 -14.97
CA HIS A 303 2.90 18.16 -15.36
C HIS A 303 2.06 18.64 -14.16
N ASP A 304 0.88 18.07 -13.92
CA ASP A 304 -0.02 18.38 -12.79
C ASP A 304 -0.10 17.24 -11.77
N GLN A 305 0.88 16.33 -11.77
CA GLN A 305 0.93 15.18 -10.87
C GLN A 305 1.05 15.60 -9.41
N HIS A 306 0.43 14.82 -8.51
CA HIS A 306 0.47 15.05 -7.08
C HIS A 306 0.86 13.78 -6.34
N LEU A 307 2.00 13.78 -5.65
CA LEU A 307 2.42 12.72 -4.74
C LEU A 307 2.36 13.20 -3.29
N ASP A 308 1.68 12.43 -2.42
CA ASP A 308 1.55 12.71 -0.99
C ASP A 308 1.87 11.45 -0.18
N TYR A 309 3.03 11.45 0.47
CA TYR A 309 3.56 10.34 1.26
C TYR A 309 3.57 10.71 2.74
N ASP A 310 2.82 9.94 3.54
CA ASP A 310 2.85 9.95 5.00
C ASP A 310 3.62 8.73 5.49
N SER A 311 4.78 8.93 6.11
CA SER A 311 5.59 7.86 6.67
C SER A 311 5.74 8.03 8.17
N GLN A 312 5.54 6.95 8.92
CA GLN A 312 5.66 6.94 10.36
C GLN A 312 6.56 5.80 10.83
N GLN A 313 7.52 6.11 11.69
CA GLN A 313 8.43 5.14 12.30
C GLN A 313 8.13 5.05 13.79
N ASN A 314 7.66 3.89 14.23
CA ASN A 314 7.20 3.65 15.59
C ASN A 314 8.23 2.80 16.35
N HIS A 315 8.94 3.42 17.30
CA HIS A 315 9.82 2.71 18.23
C HIS A 315 8.98 2.21 19.41
N LEU A 316 8.49 0.96 19.29
CA LEU A 316 7.60 0.32 20.28
C LEU A 316 8.34 -0.57 21.27
N ALA A 317 9.67 -0.72 21.12
CA ALA A 317 10.54 -1.49 21.99
C ALA A 317 11.90 -0.78 22.20
N PRO A 318 12.65 -1.11 23.25
CA PRO A 318 13.98 -0.57 23.47
C PRO A 318 15.00 -1.05 22.43
N TYR A 319 16.10 -0.28 22.29
CA TYR A 319 17.23 -0.62 21.41
C TYR A 319 16.86 -0.78 19.93
N THR A 320 15.83 -0.11 19.49
CA THR A 320 15.41 -0.07 18.09
C THR A 320 16.09 1.07 17.34
N THR A 321 16.35 0.87 16.06
CA THR A 321 17.00 1.85 15.19
C THR A 321 16.19 2.07 13.93
N SER A 322 15.99 3.34 13.54
CA SER A 322 15.41 3.68 12.26
C SER A 322 16.24 4.71 11.51
N ASP A 323 16.13 4.71 10.19
CA ASP A 323 16.69 5.71 9.28
C ASP A 323 15.66 6.06 8.21
N LEU A 324 15.57 7.36 7.86
CA LEU A 324 14.56 7.86 6.95
C LEU A 324 15.18 8.87 5.98
N LEU A 325 15.22 8.54 4.68
CA LEU A 325 15.81 9.40 3.66
C LEU A 325 14.97 9.40 2.38
N PHE A 326 14.30 10.51 2.09
CA PHE A 326 13.60 10.71 0.82
C PHE A 326 14.21 11.88 0.04
N LYS A 327 14.26 11.71 -1.28
CA LYS A 327 14.69 12.76 -2.22
C LYS A 327 13.62 12.92 -3.29
N GLY A 328 13.30 14.17 -3.63
CA GLY A 328 12.29 14.46 -4.65
C GLY A 328 12.81 15.45 -5.68
N ALA A 329 12.37 15.28 -6.92
CA ALA A 329 12.53 16.25 -7.99
C ALA A 329 11.16 16.52 -8.62
N LEU A 330 10.86 17.80 -8.81
CA LEU A 330 9.58 18.27 -9.33
C LEU A 330 9.84 19.21 -10.49
N ILE A 331 9.06 19.08 -11.55
CA ILE A 331 9.04 20.03 -12.67
C ILE A 331 7.60 20.46 -12.97
N ASP A 332 7.42 21.46 -13.81
CA ASP A 332 6.15 22.03 -14.23
C ASP A 332 5.29 22.52 -13.05
N ASN A 333 4.00 22.15 -13.02
CA ASN A 333 3.05 22.50 -11.96
C ASN A 333 2.86 21.36 -10.94
N SER A 334 3.70 20.34 -10.99
CA SER A 334 3.58 19.17 -10.15
C SER A 334 3.76 19.49 -8.67
N ARG A 335 3.24 18.63 -7.82
CA ARG A 335 3.25 18.80 -6.36
C ARG A 335 3.72 17.52 -5.68
N ALA A 336 4.48 17.70 -4.62
CA ALA A 336 4.79 16.60 -3.71
C ALA A 336 4.63 17.08 -2.27
N VAL A 337 4.05 16.22 -1.46
CA VAL A 337 4.00 16.35 -0.02
C VAL A 337 4.70 15.14 0.55
N TRP A 338 5.57 15.35 1.50
CA TRP A 338 6.13 14.27 2.28
C TRP A 338 6.08 14.65 3.75
N GLN A 339 5.51 13.78 4.56
CA GLN A 339 5.47 13.90 6.00
C GLN A 339 6.18 12.70 6.60
N GLY A 340 7.16 12.96 7.46
CA GLY A 340 7.85 11.93 8.23
C GLY A 340 7.61 12.14 9.70
N MET A 341 7.11 11.11 10.40
CA MET A 341 6.93 11.11 11.84
C MET A 341 7.79 10.02 12.48
N VAL A 342 8.43 10.35 13.58
CA VAL A 342 9.08 9.35 14.44
C VAL A 342 8.36 9.37 15.79
N TYR A 343 7.77 8.24 16.14
CA TYR A 343 7.12 8.04 17.44
C TYR A 343 8.00 7.17 18.32
N VAL A 344 8.29 7.63 19.54
CA VAL A 344 9.07 6.88 20.53
C VAL A 344 8.21 6.66 21.76
N CYS A 345 8.02 5.42 22.17
CA CYS A 345 7.20 5.08 23.33
C CYS A 345 7.81 5.64 24.62
N LEU A 346 7.06 6.47 25.34
CA LEU A 346 7.50 7.16 26.57
C LEU A 346 7.82 6.22 27.74
N LEU A 347 7.35 4.97 27.73
CA LEU A 347 7.63 3.99 28.79
C LEU A 347 9.14 3.67 28.93
N TYR A 348 9.95 3.98 27.92
CA TYR A 348 11.39 3.75 27.95
C TYR A 348 12.21 5.00 28.30
N HIS A 349 11.56 6.16 28.48
CA HIS A 349 12.20 7.39 28.92
C HIS A 349 12.10 7.63 30.43
N SER A 350 11.19 6.94 31.13
CA SER A 350 11.02 7.10 32.58
C SER A 350 12.21 6.56 33.38
N ASP A 351 12.91 5.53 32.88
CA ASP A 351 14.07 4.96 33.57
C ASP A 351 15.30 5.89 33.48
N ALA A 352 15.44 6.70 32.43
CA ALA A 352 16.57 7.63 32.30
C ALA A 352 16.43 8.88 33.19
N ALA A 353 15.23 9.20 33.65
CA ALA A 353 14.98 10.34 34.54
C ALA A 353 15.14 9.96 36.02
N ASP A 354 14.89 8.72 36.40
CA ASP A 354 15.02 8.23 37.77
C ASP A 354 16.48 7.91 38.14
N ASP A 355 17.36 7.65 37.20
CA ASP A 355 18.81 7.44 37.40
C ASP A 355 19.59 8.75 37.69
N LEU A 356 18.98 9.90 37.59
CA LEU A 356 19.60 11.20 37.90
C LEU A 356 19.36 11.70 39.35
N LEU A 357 18.76 10.88 40.22
CA LEU A 357 18.50 11.21 41.63
C LEU A 357 19.26 10.30 42.61
N CYS A 358 20.38 9.73 42.19
CA CYS A 358 21.31 9.09 43.12
C CYS A 358 22.57 9.92 43.33
#